data_08161276385ad8bf3879a27b87601e90
#
_entry.id   08161276385ad8bf3879a27b87601e90
#
_cell.length_a   1.000
_cell.length_b   1.000
_cell.length_c   1.000
_cell.angle_alpha   90.00
_cell.angle_beta   90.00
_cell.angle_gamma   90.00
#
_symmetry.space_group_name_H-M   'P 1'
#
loop_
_entity.id
_entity.type
_entity.pdbx_description
1 polymer ?
#
loop_
_entity_poly.entity_id
_entity_poly.type
_entity_poly.pdbx_seq_one_letter_code
_entity_poly.pdbx_strand_id
1 'polypeptide(L)'
;ACAPGTPVISLQNGVDNAERLQATIGHPVIPAVVYVATEMAGPGHVRHHGRGELVIAPSPASADIAATLGSAGVPVQVSDNVAGALWAKLVLNCAYNALSAITRLPYGEIMNSPGLAVPQVMQDIVHECQRVAQASGIALPADTLDAVLHLAATMPAQISSTAQDLARGKRSEIDHLNGYIVRRGEALGIATPVNRLLHTLVRLLERHLPAQADGAA
;
A
#
# COMPACT_ATOMS: atom_id res chain seq x y z
N ALA A 1 7.13 19.04 18.37
CA ALA A 1 7.99 18.00 18.94
C ALA A 1 7.15 17.16 19.89
N CYS A 2 7.24 15.81 19.81
CA CYS A 2 6.59 14.92 20.77
C CYS A 2 7.36 14.94 22.10
N ALA A 3 6.65 14.73 23.22
CA ALA A 3 7.30 14.56 24.51
C ALA A 3 8.17 13.27 24.51
N PRO A 4 9.26 13.20 25.30
CA PRO A 4 10.02 11.98 25.46
C PRO A 4 9.11 10.81 25.87
N GLY A 5 9.27 9.66 25.21
CA GLY A 5 8.47 8.47 25.47
C GLY A 5 7.08 8.43 24.82
N THR A 6 6.67 9.47 24.07
CA THR A 6 5.42 9.40 23.29
C THR A 6 5.52 8.30 22.23
N PRO A 7 4.59 7.31 22.20
CA PRO A 7 4.60 6.29 21.15
C PRO A 7 4.23 6.91 19.80
N VAL A 8 4.99 6.58 18.78
CA VAL A 8 4.75 7.02 17.39
C VAL A 8 4.36 5.82 16.56
N ILE A 9 3.26 5.90 15.82
CA ILE A 9 2.77 4.82 14.96
C ILE A 9 2.80 5.32 13.52
N SER A 10 3.37 4.54 12.60
CA SER A 10 3.32 4.82 11.16
C SER A 10 2.11 4.14 10.54
N LEU A 11 1.13 4.93 10.10
CA LEU A 11 -0.09 4.46 9.42
C LEU A 11 -0.02 4.60 7.89
N GLN A 12 1.14 4.92 7.37
CA GLN A 12 1.35 5.19 5.93
C GLN A 12 1.37 3.88 5.12
N ASN A 13 0.94 3.95 3.85
CA ASN A 13 1.14 2.86 2.91
C ASN A 13 2.62 2.68 2.58
N GLY A 14 3.01 1.44 2.23
CA GLY A 14 4.40 1.08 1.99
C GLY A 14 5.02 0.37 3.18
N VAL A 15 6.25 -0.10 3.02
CA VAL A 15 6.90 -1.02 3.96
C VAL A 15 8.11 -0.43 4.69
N ASP A 16 8.62 0.71 4.23
CA ASP A 16 9.85 1.37 4.73
C ASP A 16 9.58 2.63 5.56
N ASN A 17 8.33 3.07 5.68
CA ASN A 17 7.98 4.35 6.30
C ASN A 17 8.32 4.41 7.79
N ALA A 18 8.09 3.33 8.54
CA ALA A 18 8.40 3.30 9.97
C ALA A 18 9.91 3.46 10.22
N GLU A 19 10.75 2.76 9.46
CA GLU A 19 12.21 2.86 9.55
C GLU A 19 12.72 4.25 9.17
N ARG A 20 12.22 4.81 8.06
CA ARG A 20 12.58 6.15 7.60
C ARG A 20 12.16 7.23 8.59
N LEU A 21 10.95 7.12 9.14
CA LEU A 21 10.47 8.05 10.15
C LEU A 21 11.32 7.94 11.43
N GLN A 22 11.59 6.73 11.90
CA GLN A 22 12.44 6.48 13.06
C GLN A 22 13.85 7.08 12.89
N ALA A 23 14.45 6.91 11.70
CA ALA A 23 15.76 7.49 11.38
C ALA A 23 15.73 9.02 11.41
N THR A 24 14.59 9.64 11.05
CA THR A 24 14.44 11.10 11.01
C THR A 24 14.19 11.71 12.38
N ILE A 25 13.31 11.09 13.18
CA ILE A 25 12.88 11.67 14.48
C ILE A 25 13.71 11.19 15.67
N GLY A 26 14.53 10.14 15.49
CA GLY A 26 15.34 9.55 16.56
C GLY A 26 14.54 8.85 17.67
N HIS A 27 13.27 8.54 17.42
CA HIS A 27 12.37 7.84 18.34
C HIS A 27 11.90 6.51 17.74
N PRO A 28 11.66 5.47 18.56
CA PRO A 28 11.05 4.24 18.09
C PRO A 28 9.69 4.51 17.42
N VAL A 29 9.49 3.92 16.24
CA VAL A 29 8.24 4.02 15.48
C VAL A 29 7.63 2.63 15.36
N ILE A 30 6.37 2.50 15.75
CA ILE A 30 5.61 1.25 15.66
C ILE A 30 5.08 1.13 14.23
N PRO A 31 5.51 0.15 13.43
CA PRO A 31 4.93 -0.08 12.12
C PRO A 31 3.50 -0.62 12.27
N ALA A 32 2.62 -0.17 11.38
CA ALA A 32 1.23 -0.59 11.37
C ALA A 32 0.70 -0.78 9.96
N VAL A 33 -0.16 -1.78 9.78
CA VAL A 33 -0.98 -1.94 8.58
C VAL A 33 -2.36 -1.37 8.85
N VAL A 34 -2.82 -0.51 7.96
CA VAL A 34 -4.18 0.05 7.99
C VAL A 34 -5.00 -0.59 6.87
N TYR A 35 -6.08 -1.24 7.25
CA TYR A 35 -7.05 -1.77 6.30
C TYR A 35 -8.31 -0.90 6.35
N VAL A 36 -8.36 0.12 5.52
CA VAL A 36 -9.50 1.04 5.43
C VAL A 36 -9.75 1.42 3.97
N ALA A 37 -11.01 1.50 3.60
CA ALA A 37 -11.46 2.07 2.33
C ALA A 37 -12.09 3.43 2.60
N THR A 38 -11.40 4.51 2.24
CA THR A 38 -11.86 5.88 2.41
C THR A 38 -11.59 6.72 1.18
N GLU A 39 -12.37 7.77 1.00
CA GLU A 39 -12.13 8.81 0.00
C GLU A 39 -12.38 10.19 0.57
N MET A 40 -11.70 11.19 0.05
CA MET A 40 -12.04 12.59 0.27
C MET A 40 -13.19 12.97 -0.66
N ALA A 41 -14.41 13.03 -0.14
CA ALA A 41 -15.60 13.41 -0.90
C ALA A 41 -15.71 14.94 -1.13
N GLY A 42 -14.91 15.73 -0.39
CA GLY A 42 -14.84 17.19 -0.50
C GLY A 42 -13.95 17.77 0.60
N PRO A 43 -13.73 19.09 0.63
CA PRO A 43 -12.97 19.73 1.71
C PRO A 43 -13.55 19.40 3.10
N GLY A 44 -12.74 18.81 3.96
CA GLY A 44 -13.16 18.40 5.31
C GLY A 44 -14.15 17.23 5.36
N HIS A 45 -14.47 16.59 4.23
CA HIS A 45 -15.43 15.49 4.15
C HIS A 45 -14.74 14.19 3.72
N VAL A 46 -14.56 13.27 4.65
CA VAL A 46 -14.09 11.90 4.41
C VAL A 46 -15.30 10.97 4.32
N ARG A 47 -15.39 10.19 3.23
CA ARG A 47 -16.37 9.11 3.10
C ARG A 47 -15.69 7.79 3.41
N HIS A 48 -16.27 7.03 4.34
CA HIS A 48 -15.83 5.70 4.73
C HIS A 48 -16.63 4.64 3.97
N HIS A 49 -15.92 3.75 3.25
CA HIS A 49 -16.54 2.69 2.44
C HIS A 49 -16.47 1.31 3.09
N GLY A 50 -15.77 1.19 4.21
CA GLY A 50 -15.69 -0.04 4.98
C GLY A 50 -14.29 -0.37 5.47
N ARG A 51 -14.21 -1.47 6.24
CA ARG A 51 -13.05 -1.88 7.02
C ARG A 51 -12.71 -0.82 8.07
N GLY A 52 -11.52 -0.79 8.62
CA GLY A 52 -11.07 0.17 9.63
C GLY A 52 -10.12 -0.45 10.64
N GLU A 53 -9.71 -1.71 10.39
CA GLU A 53 -8.83 -2.45 11.29
C GLU A 53 -7.36 -2.07 11.10
N LEU A 54 -6.64 -2.08 12.22
CA LEU A 54 -5.20 -1.90 12.30
C LEU A 54 -4.53 -3.20 12.72
N VAL A 55 -3.37 -3.49 12.14
CA VAL A 55 -2.43 -4.49 12.66
C VAL A 55 -1.13 -3.78 13.01
N ILE A 56 -0.72 -3.81 14.28
CA ILE A 56 0.45 -3.09 14.78
C ILE A 56 1.51 -4.06 15.31
N ALA A 57 2.78 -3.64 15.24
CA ALA A 57 3.87 -4.42 15.81
C ALA A 57 3.86 -4.41 17.34
N PRO A 58 4.40 -5.45 17.99
CA PRO A 58 4.58 -5.46 19.45
C PRO A 58 5.51 -4.33 19.89
N SER A 59 5.12 -3.67 20.97
CA SER A 59 5.93 -2.69 21.70
C SER A 59 5.40 -2.58 23.12
N PRO A 60 6.13 -1.96 24.06
CA PRO A 60 5.63 -1.74 25.40
C PRO A 60 4.30 -0.98 25.46
N ALA A 61 3.99 -0.15 24.44
CA ALA A 61 2.77 0.63 24.36
C ALA A 61 1.62 -0.04 23.56
N SER A 62 1.88 -1.15 22.88
CA SER A 62 0.92 -1.71 21.89
C SER A 62 -0.37 -2.20 22.54
N ALA A 63 -0.33 -2.73 23.75
CA ALA A 63 -1.53 -3.15 24.49
C ALA A 63 -2.43 -1.96 24.84
N ASP A 64 -1.86 -0.87 25.36
CA ASP A 64 -2.59 0.35 25.72
C ASP A 64 -3.15 1.05 24.48
N ILE A 65 -2.38 1.07 23.38
CA ILE A 65 -2.82 1.60 22.09
C ILE A 65 -4.03 0.79 21.57
N ALA A 66 -3.94 -0.53 21.61
CA ALA A 66 -5.02 -1.41 21.16
C ALA A 66 -6.29 -1.23 21.99
N ALA A 67 -6.15 -1.11 23.32
CA ALA A 67 -7.27 -0.86 24.23
C ALA A 67 -7.92 0.52 23.98
N THR A 68 -7.10 1.57 23.84
CA THR A 68 -7.56 2.94 23.62
C THR A 68 -8.30 3.07 22.29
N LEU A 69 -7.72 2.59 21.19
CA LEU A 69 -8.34 2.65 19.86
C LEU A 69 -9.57 1.73 19.79
N GLY A 70 -9.50 0.54 20.41
CA GLY A 70 -10.63 -0.39 20.50
C GLY A 70 -11.83 0.21 21.21
N SER A 71 -11.61 0.97 22.30
CA SER A 71 -12.69 1.69 23.01
C SER A 71 -13.33 2.78 22.14
N ALA A 72 -12.60 3.31 21.16
CA ALA A 72 -13.09 4.28 20.19
C ALA A 72 -13.69 3.62 18.92
N GLY A 73 -13.86 2.28 18.91
CA GLY A 73 -14.45 1.56 17.79
C GLY A 73 -13.48 1.24 16.65
N VAL A 74 -12.16 1.41 16.85
CA VAL A 74 -11.13 1.05 15.88
C VAL A 74 -10.50 -0.29 16.29
N PRO A 75 -10.78 -1.40 15.60
CA PRO A 75 -10.20 -2.70 15.93
C PRO A 75 -8.69 -2.70 15.71
N VAL A 76 -7.91 -3.09 16.72
CA VAL A 76 -6.45 -3.19 16.64
C VAL A 76 -6.01 -4.59 17.01
N GLN A 77 -5.22 -5.20 16.15
CA GLN A 77 -4.54 -6.47 16.41
C GLN A 77 -3.04 -6.22 16.59
N VAL A 78 -2.44 -6.78 17.64
CA VAL A 78 -0.99 -6.83 17.81
C VAL A 78 -0.49 -8.12 17.16
N SER A 79 0.51 -8.03 16.29
CA SER A 79 1.03 -9.18 15.52
C SER A 79 2.55 -9.17 15.47
N ASP A 80 3.15 -10.33 15.69
CA ASP A 80 4.60 -10.51 15.56
C ASP A 80 5.08 -10.51 14.09
N ASN A 81 4.16 -10.62 13.12
CA ASN A 81 4.47 -10.59 11.69
C ASN A 81 3.82 -9.39 10.98
N VAL A 82 3.94 -8.19 11.54
CA VAL A 82 3.47 -6.96 10.86
C VAL A 82 4.24 -6.70 9.58
N ALA A 83 5.51 -7.05 9.51
CA ALA A 83 6.29 -6.94 8.28
C ALA A 83 5.67 -7.76 7.14
N GLY A 84 5.30 -9.01 7.38
CA GLY A 84 4.61 -9.85 6.39
C GLY A 84 3.26 -9.26 5.99
N ALA A 85 2.49 -8.72 6.92
CA ALA A 85 1.20 -8.08 6.64
C ALA A 85 1.35 -6.78 5.82
N LEU A 86 2.37 -5.94 6.12
CA LEU A 86 2.72 -4.76 5.31
C LEU A 86 3.09 -5.15 3.88
N TRP A 87 3.92 -6.18 3.73
CA TRP A 87 4.32 -6.67 2.42
C TRP A 87 3.17 -7.32 1.66
N ALA A 88 2.28 -8.06 2.32
CA ALA A 88 1.07 -8.59 1.67
C ALA A 88 0.19 -7.46 1.11
N LYS A 89 0.00 -6.39 1.88
CA LYS A 89 -0.70 -5.18 1.40
C LYS A 89 0.06 -4.50 0.25
N LEU A 90 1.40 -4.43 0.31
CA LEU A 90 2.22 -3.91 -0.79
C LEU A 90 2.01 -4.72 -2.07
N VAL A 91 1.99 -6.06 -1.99
CA VAL A 91 1.75 -6.95 -3.13
C VAL A 91 0.38 -6.68 -3.76
N LEU A 92 -0.69 -6.57 -2.95
CA LEU A 92 -2.02 -6.19 -3.42
C LEU A 92 -2.00 -4.84 -4.17
N ASN A 93 -1.33 -3.85 -3.60
CA ASN A 93 -1.20 -2.53 -4.23
C ASN A 93 -0.38 -2.58 -5.53
N CYS A 94 0.71 -3.35 -5.57
CA CYS A 94 1.50 -3.52 -6.80
C CYS A 94 0.69 -4.15 -7.93
N ALA A 95 -0.19 -5.10 -7.61
CA ALA A 95 -1.02 -5.79 -8.57
C ALA A 95 -2.12 -4.88 -9.17
N TYR A 96 -2.80 -4.12 -8.32
CA TYR A 96 -4.00 -3.39 -8.75
C TYR A 96 -3.78 -1.91 -9.04
N ASN A 97 -2.93 -1.21 -8.27
CA ASN A 97 -2.92 0.24 -8.29
C ASN A 97 -2.48 0.82 -9.63
N ALA A 98 -1.40 0.30 -10.20
CA ALA A 98 -0.92 0.77 -11.49
C ALA A 98 -1.88 0.42 -12.63
N LEU A 99 -2.44 -0.79 -12.66
CA LEU A 99 -3.41 -1.19 -13.68
C LEU A 99 -4.66 -0.32 -13.61
N SER A 100 -5.24 -0.12 -12.43
CA SER A 100 -6.40 0.75 -12.24
C SER A 100 -6.10 2.21 -12.67
N ALA A 101 -4.91 2.72 -12.38
CA ALA A 101 -4.50 4.07 -12.75
C ALA A 101 -4.32 4.24 -14.28
N ILE A 102 -3.72 3.25 -14.94
CA ILE A 102 -3.46 3.29 -16.38
C ILE A 102 -4.76 3.12 -17.18
N THR A 103 -5.60 2.17 -16.77
CA THR A 103 -6.84 1.83 -17.48
C THR A 103 -8.03 2.69 -17.06
N ARG A 104 -7.98 3.30 -15.87
CA ARG A 104 -9.09 4.00 -15.20
C ARG A 104 -10.28 3.08 -14.88
N LEU A 105 -10.07 1.78 -14.86
CA LEU A 105 -11.10 0.79 -14.58
C LEU A 105 -11.12 0.41 -13.09
N PRO A 106 -12.28 0.06 -12.55
CA PRO A 106 -12.40 -0.57 -11.24
C PRO A 106 -11.87 -2.00 -11.27
N TYR A 107 -11.55 -2.55 -10.09
CA TYR A 107 -10.91 -3.86 -9.96
C TYR A 107 -11.71 -4.99 -10.62
N GLY A 108 -13.05 -4.97 -10.50
CA GLY A 108 -13.91 -5.98 -11.12
C GLY A 108 -13.82 -5.98 -12.64
N GLU A 109 -13.80 -4.80 -13.27
CA GLU A 109 -13.67 -4.69 -14.73
C GLU A 109 -12.29 -5.11 -15.23
N ILE A 110 -11.23 -4.78 -14.48
CA ILE A 110 -9.87 -5.24 -14.80
C ILE A 110 -9.83 -6.77 -14.85
N MET A 111 -10.34 -7.44 -13.80
CA MET A 111 -10.30 -8.90 -13.72
C MET A 111 -11.28 -9.58 -14.69
N ASN A 112 -12.43 -8.98 -14.98
CA ASN A 112 -13.45 -9.49 -15.88
C ASN A 112 -13.26 -8.99 -17.33
N SER A 113 -12.03 -8.96 -17.82
CA SER A 113 -11.69 -8.56 -19.19
C SER A 113 -11.52 -9.80 -20.08
N PRO A 114 -12.58 -10.29 -20.75
CA PRO A 114 -12.51 -11.54 -21.52
C PRO A 114 -11.52 -11.42 -22.69
N GLY A 115 -10.77 -12.50 -22.91
CA GLY A 115 -9.75 -12.56 -23.97
C GLY A 115 -8.42 -11.88 -23.60
N LEU A 116 -8.30 -11.26 -22.43
CA LEU A 116 -7.04 -10.70 -21.91
C LEU A 116 -6.44 -11.60 -20.83
N ALA A 117 -5.11 -11.68 -20.81
CA ALA A 117 -4.36 -12.49 -19.83
C ALA A 117 -4.16 -11.78 -18.49
N VAL A 118 -5.18 -11.05 -17.98
CA VAL A 118 -5.06 -10.27 -16.75
C VAL A 118 -4.68 -11.13 -15.53
N PRO A 119 -5.29 -12.31 -15.29
CA PRO A 119 -4.88 -13.16 -14.18
C PRO A 119 -3.39 -13.56 -14.25
N GLN A 120 -2.85 -13.80 -15.45
CA GLN A 120 -1.44 -14.12 -15.64
C GLN A 120 -0.54 -12.91 -15.30
N VAL A 121 -0.92 -11.72 -15.73
CA VAL A 121 -0.19 -10.47 -15.36
C VAL A 121 -0.18 -10.28 -13.85
N MET A 122 -1.32 -10.51 -13.17
CA MET A 122 -1.38 -10.46 -11.71
C MET A 122 -0.44 -11.47 -11.05
N GLN A 123 -0.41 -12.72 -11.56
CA GLN A 123 0.51 -13.75 -11.07
C GLN A 123 1.98 -13.34 -11.24
N ASP A 124 2.34 -12.79 -12.40
CA ASP A 124 3.70 -12.36 -12.67
C ASP A 124 4.14 -11.24 -11.72
N ILE A 125 3.26 -10.25 -11.47
CA ILE A 125 3.51 -9.18 -10.49
C ILE A 125 3.75 -9.78 -9.09
N VAL A 126 2.86 -10.68 -8.66
CA VAL A 126 2.94 -11.32 -7.34
C VAL A 126 4.22 -12.14 -7.21
N HIS A 127 4.58 -12.94 -8.21
CA HIS A 127 5.79 -13.75 -8.19
C HIS A 127 7.07 -12.90 -8.11
N GLU A 128 7.12 -11.74 -8.80
CA GLU A 128 8.23 -10.80 -8.64
C GLU A 128 8.32 -10.29 -7.20
N CYS A 129 7.20 -9.85 -6.63
CA CYS A 129 7.13 -9.37 -5.25
C CYS A 129 7.52 -10.46 -4.24
N GLN A 130 7.04 -11.70 -4.43
CA GLN A 130 7.36 -12.84 -3.55
C GLN A 130 8.86 -13.14 -3.54
N ARG A 131 9.52 -13.15 -4.71
CA ARG A 131 10.97 -13.35 -4.79
C ARG A 131 11.75 -12.27 -4.05
N VAL A 132 11.34 -11.00 -4.22
CA VAL A 132 11.97 -9.87 -3.52
C VAL A 132 11.72 -9.94 -2.01
N ALA A 133 10.51 -10.28 -1.57
CA ALA A 133 10.17 -10.48 -0.16
C ALA A 133 11.01 -11.59 0.47
N GLN A 134 11.07 -12.76 -0.17
CA GLN A 134 11.84 -13.91 0.30
C GLN A 134 13.33 -13.57 0.47
N ALA A 135 13.94 -12.93 -0.54
CA ALA A 135 15.33 -12.50 -0.48
C ALA A 135 15.57 -11.36 0.53
N SER A 136 14.52 -10.66 0.96
CA SER A 136 14.55 -9.67 2.03
C SER A 136 14.29 -10.26 3.42
N GLY A 137 14.12 -11.60 3.53
CA GLY A 137 13.83 -12.26 4.81
C GLY A 137 12.40 -12.07 5.32
N ILE A 138 11.47 -11.69 4.43
CA ILE A 138 10.07 -11.43 4.77
C ILE A 138 9.23 -12.67 4.52
N ALA A 139 8.53 -13.13 5.56
CA ALA A 139 7.55 -14.21 5.49
C ALA A 139 6.19 -13.65 5.07
N LEU A 140 5.85 -13.77 3.78
CA LEU A 140 4.51 -13.45 3.27
C LEU A 140 3.50 -14.53 3.70
N PRO A 141 2.22 -14.17 3.92
CA PRO A 141 1.14 -15.15 4.05
C PRO A 141 1.09 -16.09 2.84
N ALA A 142 0.83 -17.38 3.09
CA ALA A 142 0.83 -18.41 2.04
C ALA A 142 -0.26 -18.17 0.98
N ASP A 143 -1.36 -17.55 1.37
CA ASP A 143 -2.52 -17.23 0.53
C ASP A 143 -2.41 -15.88 -0.22
N THR A 144 -1.22 -15.24 -0.21
CA THR A 144 -1.04 -13.90 -0.82
C THR A 144 -1.47 -13.85 -2.29
N LEU A 145 -1.16 -14.88 -3.10
CA LEU A 145 -1.58 -14.92 -4.50
C LEU A 145 -3.10 -15.05 -4.62
N ASP A 146 -3.69 -15.96 -3.84
CA ASP A 146 -5.15 -16.15 -3.83
C ASP A 146 -5.87 -14.89 -3.39
N ALA A 147 -5.36 -14.20 -2.38
CA ALA A 147 -5.89 -12.91 -1.92
C ALA A 147 -5.87 -11.85 -3.03
N VAL A 148 -4.80 -11.79 -3.83
CA VAL A 148 -4.72 -10.88 -4.99
C VAL A 148 -5.77 -11.25 -6.04
N LEU A 149 -5.87 -12.53 -6.43
CA LEU A 149 -6.80 -12.95 -7.48
C LEU A 149 -8.27 -12.80 -7.08
N HIS A 150 -8.60 -12.93 -5.78
CA HIS A 150 -9.96 -12.82 -5.27
C HIS A 150 -10.36 -11.39 -4.85
N LEU A 151 -9.42 -10.44 -4.74
CA LEU A 151 -9.72 -9.08 -4.27
C LEU A 151 -10.81 -8.40 -5.09
N ALA A 152 -10.77 -8.54 -6.42
CA ALA A 152 -11.76 -7.95 -7.31
C ALA A 152 -13.19 -8.47 -7.08
N ALA A 153 -13.35 -9.69 -6.59
CA ALA A 153 -14.66 -10.26 -6.26
C ALA A 153 -15.24 -9.64 -4.96
N THR A 154 -14.37 -9.26 -4.02
CA THR A 154 -14.79 -8.64 -2.76
C THR A 154 -14.98 -7.13 -2.88
N MET A 155 -14.27 -6.47 -3.80
CA MET A 155 -14.28 -5.02 -3.99
C MET A 155 -14.39 -4.65 -5.50
N PRO A 156 -15.43 -5.12 -6.23
CA PRO A 156 -15.48 -4.99 -7.69
C PRO A 156 -15.54 -3.54 -8.18
N ALA A 157 -16.18 -2.66 -7.43
CA ALA A 157 -16.31 -1.23 -7.77
C ALA A 157 -15.12 -0.37 -7.31
N GLN A 158 -14.10 -0.97 -6.64
CA GLN A 158 -12.98 -0.22 -6.10
C GLN A 158 -12.11 0.35 -7.20
N ILE A 159 -11.86 1.66 -7.14
CA ILE A 159 -10.83 2.39 -7.88
C ILE A 159 -9.62 2.57 -6.95
N SER A 160 -8.42 2.32 -7.44
CA SER A 160 -7.20 2.43 -6.63
C SER A 160 -6.92 3.87 -6.17
N SER A 161 -6.19 4.01 -5.05
CA SER A 161 -5.71 5.31 -4.57
C SER A 161 -4.84 6.01 -5.62
N THR A 162 -3.96 5.27 -6.30
CA THR A 162 -3.14 5.79 -7.41
C THR A 162 -3.99 6.38 -8.53
N ALA A 163 -5.06 5.70 -8.95
CA ALA A 163 -5.99 6.23 -9.96
C ALA A 163 -6.73 7.48 -9.47
N GLN A 164 -7.14 7.50 -8.20
CA GLN A 164 -7.79 8.65 -7.59
C GLN A 164 -6.85 9.87 -7.49
N ASP A 165 -5.58 9.66 -7.13
CA ASP A 165 -4.58 10.72 -7.06
C ASP A 165 -4.34 11.34 -8.43
N LEU A 166 -4.13 10.51 -9.46
CA LEU A 166 -3.96 11.00 -10.84
C LEU A 166 -5.20 11.76 -11.33
N ALA A 167 -6.40 11.27 -11.04
CA ALA A 167 -7.65 11.95 -11.41
C ALA A 167 -7.80 13.33 -10.75
N ARG A 168 -7.17 13.52 -9.57
CA ARG A 168 -7.15 14.80 -8.83
C ARG A 168 -5.94 15.68 -9.20
N GLY A 169 -5.15 15.30 -10.19
CA GLY A 169 -3.92 16.01 -10.55
C GLY A 169 -2.79 15.91 -9.54
N LYS A 170 -2.80 14.88 -8.69
CA LYS A 170 -1.78 14.67 -7.65
C LYS A 170 -0.81 13.57 -8.05
N ARG A 171 0.44 13.71 -7.63
CA ARG A 171 1.40 12.60 -7.68
C ARG A 171 0.94 11.47 -6.77
N SER A 172 1.12 10.26 -7.23
CA SER A 172 0.76 9.05 -6.49
C SER A 172 1.94 8.52 -5.65
N GLU A 173 1.65 7.49 -4.87
CA GLU A 173 2.65 6.75 -4.08
C GLU A 173 3.35 5.64 -4.90
N ILE A 174 3.29 5.65 -6.24
CA ILE A 174 3.81 4.55 -7.09
C ILE A 174 5.29 4.25 -6.84
N ASP A 175 6.09 5.25 -6.46
CA ASP A 175 7.49 5.09 -6.09
C ASP A 175 7.67 4.23 -4.83
N HIS A 176 6.68 4.24 -3.92
CA HIS A 176 6.66 3.45 -2.69
C HIS A 176 5.93 2.10 -2.84
N LEU A 177 5.36 1.84 -4.01
CA LEU A 177 4.68 0.59 -4.38
C LEU A 177 5.55 -0.20 -5.37
N ASN A 178 5.15 -0.26 -6.64
CA ASN A 178 5.94 -0.96 -7.68
C ASN A 178 7.39 -0.45 -7.74
N GLY A 179 7.62 0.86 -7.57
CA GLY A 179 8.96 1.45 -7.52
C GLY A 179 9.82 0.94 -6.37
N TYR A 180 9.23 0.65 -5.21
CA TYR A 180 9.96 0.02 -4.10
C TYR A 180 10.41 -1.40 -4.47
N ILE A 181 9.52 -2.22 -5.04
CA ILE A 181 9.85 -3.58 -5.50
C ILE A 181 10.97 -3.56 -6.54
N VAL A 182 10.94 -2.60 -7.47
CA VAL A 182 11.98 -2.45 -8.49
C VAL A 182 13.34 -2.14 -7.84
N ARG A 183 13.42 -1.11 -7.01
CA ARG A 183 14.69 -0.72 -6.35
C ARG A 183 15.22 -1.82 -5.45
N ARG A 184 14.33 -2.48 -4.69
CA ARG A 184 14.74 -3.57 -3.81
C ARG A 184 15.21 -4.79 -4.60
N GLY A 185 14.52 -5.11 -5.70
CA GLY A 185 14.93 -6.17 -6.63
C GLY A 185 16.31 -5.91 -7.23
N GLU A 186 16.56 -4.69 -7.71
CA GLU A 186 17.89 -4.27 -8.22
C GLU A 186 18.99 -4.44 -7.18
N ALA A 187 18.75 -4.01 -5.94
CA ALA A 187 19.73 -4.15 -4.84
C ALA A 187 20.02 -5.62 -4.49
N LEU A 188 19.09 -6.52 -4.78
CA LEU A 188 19.20 -7.97 -4.51
C LEU A 188 19.55 -8.81 -5.76
N GLY A 189 19.75 -8.18 -6.93
CA GLY A 189 19.99 -8.89 -8.20
C GLY A 189 18.79 -9.67 -8.73
N ILE A 190 17.57 -9.29 -8.35
CA ILE A 190 16.31 -9.94 -8.74
C ILE A 190 15.61 -9.11 -9.82
N ALA A 191 15.36 -9.70 -10.99
CA ALA A 191 14.61 -9.05 -12.06
C ALA A 191 13.14 -8.90 -11.70
N THR A 192 12.61 -7.68 -11.92
CA THR A 192 11.20 -7.31 -11.68
C THR A 192 10.62 -6.56 -12.89
N PRO A 193 10.60 -7.20 -14.09
CA PRO A 193 10.26 -6.51 -15.33
C PRO A 193 8.83 -5.98 -15.37
N VAL A 194 7.85 -6.71 -14.82
CA VAL A 194 6.44 -6.29 -14.85
C VAL A 194 6.22 -5.12 -13.89
N ASN A 195 6.73 -5.20 -12.66
CA ASN A 195 6.68 -4.07 -11.71
C ASN A 195 7.39 -2.84 -12.28
N ARG A 196 8.54 -3.01 -12.95
CA ARG A 196 9.27 -1.90 -13.58
C ARG A 196 8.45 -1.25 -14.70
N LEU A 197 7.81 -2.04 -15.56
CA LEU A 197 6.95 -1.53 -16.63
C LEU A 197 5.79 -0.70 -16.04
N LEU A 198 5.07 -1.25 -15.08
CA LEU A 198 3.94 -0.59 -14.45
C LEU A 198 4.35 0.71 -13.73
N HIS A 199 5.44 0.67 -12.97
CA HIS A 199 6.02 1.86 -12.34
C HIS A 199 6.32 2.94 -13.38
N THR A 200 7.02 2.58 -14.48
CA THR A 200 7.39 3.52 -15.54
C THR A 200 6.17 4.15 -16.20
N LEU A 201 5.14 3.35 -16.51
CA LEU A 201 3.91 3.86 -17.14
C LEU A 201 3.17 4.87 -16.24
N VAL A 202 3.03 4.57 -14.95
CA VAL A 202 2.40 5.52 -14.02
C VAL A 202 3.24 6.79 -13.89
N ARG A 203 4.58 6.69 -13.79
CA ARG A 203 5.47 7.86 -13.77
C ARG A 203 5.37 8.71 -15.03
N LEU A 204 5.13 8.09 -16.19
CA LEU A 204 4.87 8.83 -17.44
C LEU A 204 3.52 9.56 -17.40
N LEU A 205 2.48 8.93 -16.86
CA LEU A 205 1.19 9.59 -16.65
C LEU A 205 1.32 10.81 -15.74
N GLU A 206 2.11 10.72 -14.68
CA GLU A 206 2.36 11.83 -13.75
C GLU A 206 3.06 13.03 -14.39
N ARG A 207 3.80 12.86 -15.50
CA ARG A 207 4.41 13.98 -16.25
C ARG A 207 3.38 14.89 -16.91
N HIS A 208 2.18 14.39 -17.16
CA HIS A 208 1.08 15.13 -17.76
C HIS A 208 0.17 15.79 -16.71
N LEU A 209 0.49 15.62 -15.41
CA LEU A 209 -0.24 16.33 -14.36
C LEU A 209 0.09 17.83 -14.44
N PRO A 210 -0.90 18.72 -14.21
CA PRO A 210 -0.63 20.14 -14.11
C PRO A 210 0.44 20.37 -13.02
N ALA A 211 1.37 21.31 -13.28
CA ALA A 211 2.33 21.72 -12.26
C ALA A 211 1.54 22.11 -11.00
N GLN A 212 1.80 21.43 -9.88
CA GLN A 212 1.20 21.84 -8.62
C GLN A 212 1.70 23.28 -8.38
N ALA A 213 0.78 24.22 -8.26
CA ALA A 213 1.10 25.53 -7.73
C ALA A 213 1.67 25.26 -6.33
N ASP A 214 2.99 25.48 -6.17
CA ASP A 214 3.67 25.37 -4.89
C ASP A 214 2.83 26.13 -3.88
N GLY A 215 2.39 25.43 -2.83
CA GLY A 215 1.42 25.96 -1.88
C GLY A 215 1.86 27.29 -1.34
N ALA A 216 1.10 28.30 -1.64
CA ALA A 216 1.04 29.49 -0.82
C ALA A 216 0.45 29.09 0.53
N ALA A 217 1.34 29.13 1.54
CA ALA A 217 1.26 29.08 2.98
C ALA A 217 -0.09 28.80 3.65
#